data_d68d5426565902961f50da4e016c5b32
#
_entry.id   d68d5426565902961f50da4e016c5b32
#
_cell.length_a   1.000
_cell.length_b   1.000
_cell.length_c   1.000
_cell.angle_alpha   90.00
_cell.angle_beta   90.00
_cell.angle_gamma   90.00
#
_symmetry.space_group_name_H-M   'P 1'
#
loop_
_entity.id
_entity.type
_entity.pdbx_description
1 polymer ?
#
loop_
_entity_poly.entity_id
_entity_poly.type
_entity_poly.pdbx_seq_one_letter_code
_entity_poly.pdbx_strand_id
1 'polypeptide(L)'
;MVISAESIASGVSIEVDVLGLRSVKFVGKEEPATFSFDVNAKLEEKERKSGRLVVSFVLTVGTKPSVVKFEVEGVATLSGSNPAIEKLLEVDPKTKIPLLLHRVYQRVFTTTFLLATILDTPYPPPNLLFSGEMNKPDSRRPSGEEEKRLEEKRTETVPAKPKPQAKR
;
A
#
# COMPACT_ATOMS: atom_id res chain seq x y z
N MET A 1 -14.97 -13.22 -9.05
CA MET A 1 -15.52 -11.85 -9.01
C MET A 1 -14.68 -11.00 -9.94
N VAL A 2 -15.17 -10.74 -11.14
CA VAL A 2 -14.48 -9.92 -12.14
C VAL A 2 -14.75 -8.45 -11.75
N ILE A 3 -13.76 -7.77 -11.24
CA ILE A 3 -13.85 -6.33 -10.99
C ILE A 3 -13.27 -5.64 -12.23
N SER A 4 -14.11 -5.53 -13.27
CA SER A 4 -13.80 -4.69 -14.44
C SER A 4 -13.93 -3.23 -14.02
N ALA A 5 -12.83 -2.54 -13.89
CA ALA A 5 -12.80 -1.10 -13.85
C ALA A 5 -11.81 -0.60 -14.90
N GLU A 6 -12.34 -0.13 -16.01
CA GLU A 6 -11.59 0.46 -17.11
C GLU A 6 -10.87 1.71 -16.63
N SER A 7 -9.57 1.63 -16.55
CA SER A 7 -8.72 2.82 -16.44
C SER A 7 -8.26 3.18 -17.86
N ILE A 8 -9.00 4.03 -18.54
CA ILE A 8 -8.62 4.60 -19.84
C ILE A 8 -7.55 5.67 -19.58
N ALA A 9 -6.32 5.25 -19.36
CA ALA A 9 -5.18 6.14 -19.43
C ALA A 9 -4.38 5.76 -20.68
N SER A 10 -4.34 6.65 -21.65
CA SER A 10 -3.55 6.53 -22.90
C SER A 10 -4.03 5.48 -23.92
N GLY A 11 -5.32 5.20 -24.04
CA GLY A 11 -5.83 4.31 -25.10
C GLY A 11 -5.56 2.81 -24.89
N VAL A 12 -5.22 2.39 -23.65
CA VAL A 12 -5.08 0.99 -23.26
C VAL A 12 -6.03 0.68 -22.13
N SER A 13 -6.85 -0.35 -22.29
CA SER A 13 -7.63 -0.96 -21.21
C SER A 13 -6.75 -1.96 -20.47
N ILE A 14 -6.76 -1.93 -19.14
CA ILE A 14 -6.01 -2.85 -18.26
C ILE A 14 -7.00 -3.56 -17.36
N GLU A 15 -7.09 -4.87 -17.52
CA GLU A 15 -7.85 -5.75 -16.65
C GLU A 15 -6.86 -6.54 -15.77
N VAL A 16 -7.09 -6.55 -14.46
CA VAL A 16 -6.22 -7.26 -13.50
C VAL A 16 -7.04 -8.29 -12.76
N ASP A 17 -6.69 -9.56 -12.95
CA ASP A 17 -7.24 -10.70 -12.26
C ASP A 17 -6.27 -11.18 -11.19
N VAL A 18 -6.67 -11.11 -9.92
CA VAL A 18 -5.90 -11.66 -8.80
C VAL A 18 -6.25 -13.13 -8.66
N LEU A 19 -5.26 -14.00 -8.83
CA LEU A 19 -5.41 -15.47 -8.77
C LEU A 19 -5.03 -16.01 -7.40
N GLY A 20 -4.07 -15.39 -6.74
CA GLY A 20 -3.59 -15.80 -5.43
C GLY A 20 -3.21 -14.62 -4.55
N LEU A 21 -3.46 -14.80 -3.26
CA LEU A 21 -3.17 -13.82 -2.24
C LEU A 21 -2.69 -14.51 -0.98
N ARG A 22 -1.51 -14.15 -0.51
CA ARG A 22 -0.89 -14.72 0.69
C ARG A 22 -0.34 -13.60 1.55
N SER A 23 -0.51 -13.74 2.86
CA SER A 23 0.08 -12.85 3.83
C SER A 23 0.65 -13.64 4.99
N VAL A 24 1.83 -13.25 5.45
CA VAL A 24 2.53 -13.91 6.57
C VAL A 24 2.97 -12.84 7.56
N LYS A 25 2.52 -12.95 8.82
CA LYS A 25 3.02 -12.17 9.95
C LYS A 25 4.17 -12.93 10.59
N PHE A 26 5.30 -12.27 10.77
CA PHE A 26 6.45 -12.83 11.49
C PHE A 26 6.33 -12.44 12.97
N VAL A 27 6.27 -13.44 13.84
CA VAL A 27 6.20 -13.20 15.28
C VAL A 27 7.62 -12.94 15.80
N GLY A 28 7.91 -11.68 16.14
CA GLY A 28 9.16 -11.26 16.78
C GLY A 28 8.98 -11.03 18.28
N LYS A 29 10.09 -10.98 19.03
CA LYS A 29 10.06 -10.69 20.47
C LYS A 29 9.72 -9.22 20.76
N GLU A 30 9.99 -8.32 19.83
CA GLU A 30 9.72 -6.88 19.97
C GLU A 30 9.27 -6.33 18.61
N GLU A 31 8.28 -5.45 18.61
CA GLU A 31 7.92 -4.69 17.40
C GLU A 31 9.00 -3.63 17.16
N PRO A 32 9.58 -3.59 15.95
CA PRO A 32 10.58 -2.58 15.65
C PRO A 32 9.97 -1.18 15.70
N ALA A 33 10.67 -0.24 16.34
CA ALA A 33 10.23 1.16 16.42
C ALA A 33 10.13 1.82 15.03
N THR A 34 10.91 1.35 14.08
CA THR A 34 10.91 1.82 12.68
C THR A 34 11.00 0.65 11.72
N PHE A 35 10.32 0.74 10.60
CA PHE A 35 10.38 -0.24 9.51
C PHE A 35 10.31 0.47 8.16
N SER A 36 10.80 -0.19 7.13
CA SER A 36 10.66 0.24 5.73
C SER A 36 9.98 -0.86 4.92
N PHE A 37 9.33 -0.48 3.82
CA PHE A 37 8.76 -1.44 2.88
C PHE A 37 9.75 -1.76 1.78
N ASP A 38 9.84 -3.03 1.42
CA ASP A 38 10.61 -3.56 0.31
C ASP A 38 9.66 -4.20 -0.69
N VAL A 39 9.86 -3.90 -1.97
CA VAL A 39 8.99 -4.39 -3.04
C VAL A 39 9.80 -5.20 -4.02
N ASN A 40 9.32 -6.38 -4.34
CA ASN A 40 9.83 -7.22 -5.40
C ASN A 40 8.69 -7.61 -6.33
N ALA A 41 8.91 -7.52 -7.63
CA ALA A 41 7.92 -7.90 -8.61
C ALA A 41 8.54 -8.71 -9.72
N LYS A 42 7.80 -9.73 -10.17
CA LYS A 42 8.12 -10.52 -11.36
C LYS A 42 6.98 -10.35 -12.36
N LEU A 43 7.34 -10.09 -13.60
CA LEU A 43 6.43 -10.02 -14.74
C LEU A 43 6.87 -11.06 -15.76
N GLU A 44 5.92 -11.79 -16.31
CA GLU A 44 6.15 -12.78 -17.35
C GLU A 44 5.08 -12.67 -18.42
N GLU A 45 5.49 -12.40 -19.65
CA GLU A 45 4.59 -12.40 -20.78
C GLU A 45 4.08 -13.81 -21.08
N LYS A 46 2.77 -14.00 -21.08
CA LYS A 46 2.13 -15.31 -21.36
C LYS A 46 1.63 -15.41 -22.79
N GLU A 47 1.05 -14.34 -23.30
CA GLU A 47 0.47 -14.31 -24.62
C GLU A 47 0.55 -12.89 -25.19
N ARG A 48 0.98 -12.80 -26.48
CA ARG A 48 0.97 -11.55 -27.25
C ARG A 48 0.25 -11.74 -28.55
N LYS A 49 -0.78 -10.94 -28.78
CA LYS A 49 -1.50 -10.82 -30.05
C LYS A 49 -1.59 -9.36 -30.47
N SER A 50 -1.94 -9.10 -31.72
CA SER A 50 -2.15 -7.74 -32.19
C SER A 50 -3.22 -7.05 -31.31
N GLY A 51 -2.82 -5.97 -30.64
CA GLY A 51 -3.70 -5.19 -29.77
C GLY A 51 -4.03 -5.85 -28.43
N ARG A 52 -3.42 -6.98 -28.07
CA ARG A 52 -3.63 -7.65 -26.77
C ARG A 52 -2.34 -8.28 -26.23
N LEU A 53 -2.07 -8.02 -24.95
CA LEU A 53 -0.97 -8.62 -24.22
C LEU A 53 -1.48 -9.17 -22.90
N VAL A 54 -1.10 -10.41 -22.58
CA VAL A 54 -1.39 -11.06 -21.29
C VAL A 54 -0.08 -11.26 -20.55
N VAL A 55 0.01 -10.70 -19.35
CA VAL A 55 1.20 -10.76 -18.48
C VAL A 55 0.81 -11.35 -17.13
N SER A 56 1.49 -12.41 -16.70
CA SER A 56 1.39 -12.84 -15.30
C SER A 56 2.30 -11.99 -14.44
N PHE A 57 1.86 -11.73 -13.21
CA PHE A 57 2.66 -11.00 -12.24
C PHE A 57 2.68 -11.71 -10.88
N VAL A 58 3.79 -11.56 -10.18
CA VAL A 58 3.91 -11.85 -8.76
C VAL A 58 4.47 -10.60 -8.09
N LEU A 59 3.70 -9.99 -7.21
CA LEU A 59 4.08 -8.82 -6.44
C LEU A 59 4.28 -9.22 -4.99
N THR A 60 5.48 -9.02 -4.47
CA THR A 60 5.83 -9.25 -3.08
C THR A 60 6.15 -7.93 -2.41
N VAL A 61 5.46 -7.65 -1.29
CA VAL A 61 5.72 -6.48 -0.45
C VAL A 61 6.03 -6.96 0.95
N GLY A 62 7.20 -6.62 1.47
CA GLY A 62 7.64 -7.01 2.81
C GLY A 62 8.15 -5.83 3.60
N THR A 63 8.36 -6.02 4.90
CA THR A 63 8.96 -5.03 5.78
C THR A 63 10.40 -5.38 6.12
N LYS A 64 11.22 -4.36 6.36
CA LYS A 64 12.58 -4.46 6.91
C LYS A 64 12.66 -3.61 8.20
N PRO A 65 12.87 -4.24 9.38
CA PRO A 65 12.97 -5.68 9.64
C PRO A 65 11.66 -6.43 9.33
N SER A 66 11.76 -7.76 9.17
CA SER A 66 10.64 -8.60 8.72
C SER A 66 9.56 -8.72 9.80
N VAL A 67 8.49 -7.95 9.66
CA VAL A 67 7.25 -7.99 10.47
C VAL A 67 6.14 -8.68 9.70
N VAL A 68 6.01 -8.34 8.41
CA VAL A 68 4.97 -8.88 7.54
C VAL A 68 5.48 -9.01 6.10
N LYS A 69 4.96 -10.00 5.41
CA LYS A 69 5.14 -10.18 3.97
C LYS A 69 3.79 -10.42 3.31
N PHE A 70 3.52 -9.68 2.25
CA PHE A 70 2.37 -9.86 1.36
C PHE A 70 2.86 -10.37 0.02
N GLU A 71 2.15 -11.31 -0.56
CA GLU A 71 2.42 -11.86 -1.89
C GLU A 71 1.11 -11.94 -2.65
N VAL A 72 1.07 -11.30 -3.79
CA VAL A 72 -0.09 -11.24 -4.68
C VAL A 72 0.33 -11.74 -6.04
N GLU A 73 -0.36 -12.75 -6.55
CA GLU A 73 -0.15 -13.29 -7.88
C GLU A 73 -1.41 -13.13 -8.73
N GLY A 74 -1.21 -12.92 -10.01
CA GLY A 74 -2.33 -12.72 -10.91
C GLY A 74 -1.91 -12.56 -12.36
N VAL A 75 -2.89 -12.15 -13.16
CA VAL A 75 -2.74 -11.89 -14.58
C VAL A 75 -3.26 -10.50 -14.90
N ALA A 76 -2.50 -9.75 -15.68
CA ALA A 76 -2.90 -8.48 -16.26
C ALA A 76 -3.11 -8.65 -17.76
N THR A 77 -4.31 -8.32 -18.25
CA THR A 77 -4.65 -8.30 -19.67
C THR A 77 -4.69 -6.86 -20.12
N LEU A 78 -3.83 -6.52 -21.09
CA LEU A 78 -3.75 -5.21 -21.71
C LEU A 78 -4.38 -5.29 -23.10
N SER A 79 -5.28 -4.36 -23.41
CA SER A 79 -5.93 -4.28 -24.73
C SER A 79 -5.84 -2.86 -25.27
N GLY A 80 -5.27 -2.69 -26.45
CA GLY A 80 -5.07 -1.37 -27.07
C GLY A 80 -4.10 -1.42 -28.25
N SER A 81 -3.61 -0.27 -28.68
CA SER A 81 -2.59 -0.22 -29.73
C SER A 81 -1.25 -0.75 -29.22
N ASN A 82 -0.52 -1.47 -30.07
CA ASN A 82 0.79 -2.02 -29.68
C ASN A 82 1.75 -0.96 -29.11
N PRO A 83 1.90 0.25 -29.69
CA PRO A 83 2.77 1.28 -29.13
C PRO A 83 2.34 1.74 -27.72
N ALA A 84 1.04 1.77 -27.44
CA ALA A 84 0.53 2.16 -26.15
C ALA A 84 0.73 1.06 -25.09
N ILE A 85 0.64 -0.22 -25.49
CA ILE A 85 0.97 -1.36 -24.65
C ILE A 85 2.46 -1.36 -24.29
N GLU A 86 3.36 -1.17 -25.29
CA GLU A 86 4.81 -1.10 -25.04
C GLU A 86 5.16 0.01 -24.04
N LYS A 87 4.53 1.17 -24.15
CA LYS A 87 4.74 2.27 -23.22
C LYS A 87 4.42 1.91 -21.75
N LEU A 88 3.45 1.02 -21.52
CA LEU A 88 3.13 0.54 -20.18
C LEU A 88 4.17 -0.46 -19.63
N LEU A 89 4.90 -1.12 -20.51
CA LEU A 89 5.99 -2.01 -20.12
C LEU A 89 7.30 -1.27 -19.90
N GLU A 90 7.41 -0.03 -20.38
CA GLU A 90 8.59 0.79 -20.15
C GLU A 90 8.80 1.05 -18.66
N VAL A 91 10.07 1.05 -18.26
CA VAL A 91 10.51 1.35 -16.90
C VAL A 91 10.53 2.86 -16.71
N ASP A 92 9.79 3.34 -15.74
CA ASP A 92 9.84 4.75 -15.33
C ASP A 92 11.27 5.11 -14.89
N PRO A 93 11.89 6.14 -15.50
CA PRO A 93 13.27 6.53 -15.18
C PRO A 93 13.46 7.00 -13.72
N LYS A 94 12.40 7.47 -13.07
CA LYS A 94 12.43 7.95 -11.69
C LYS A 94 12.29 6.81 -10.69
N THR A 95 11.29 5.96 -10.88
CA THR A 95 10.97 4.88 -9.93
C THR A 95 11.71 3.58 -10.23
N LYS A 96 12.28 3.43 -11.42
CA LYS A 96 12.90 2.18 -11.93
C LYS A 96 11.93 1.00 -12.01
N ILE A 97 10.65 1.28 -12.08
CA ILE A 97 9.56 0.30 -12.05
C ILE A 97 8.72 0.45 -13.33
N PRO A 98 8.31 -0.65 -13.99
CA PRO A 98 7.40 -0.58 -15.13
C PRO A 98 6.07 0.09 -14.79
N LEU A 99 5.56 0.93 -15.67
CA LEU A 99 4.29 1.64 -15.47
C LEU A 99 3.11 0.68 -15.24
N LEU A 100 3.14 -0.50 -15.82
CA LEU A 100 2.17 -1.56 -15.59
C LEU A 100 2.08 -1.92 -14.11
N LEU A 101 3.22 -2.06 -13.42
CA LEU A 101 3.25 -2.42 -11.99
C LEU A 101 2.62 -1.37 -11.10
N HIS A 102 2.71 -0.08 -11.44
CA HIS A 102 2.00 0.98 -10.73
C HIS A 102 0.48 0.76 -10.81
N ARG A 103 -0.03 0.34 -11.98
CA ARG A 103 -1.45 0.05 -12.17
C ARG A 103 -1.89 -1.21 -11.43
N VAL A 104 -1.08 -2.26 -11.49
CA VAL A 104 -1.32 -3.49 -10.72
C VAL A 104 -1.37 -3.19 -9.22
N TYR A 105 -0.38 -2.44 -8.70
CA TYR A 105 -0.33 -2.09 -7.28
C TYR A 105 -1.56 -1.32 -6.82
N GLN A 106 -2.01 -0.34 -7.59
CA GLN A 106 -3.24 0.41 -7.26
C GLN A 106 -4.47 -0.50 -7.12
N ARG A 107 -4.55 -1.57 -7.93
CA ARG A 107 -5.65 -2.54 -7.88
C ARG A 107 -5.59 -3.45 -6.66
N VAL A 108 -4.40 -3.91 -6.31
CA VAL A 108 -4.21 -4.86 -5.20
C VAL A 108 -4.04 -4.17 -3.84
N PHE A 109 -3.82 -2.85 -3.83
CA PHE A 109 -3.57 -2.10 -2.60
C PHE A 109 -4.68 -2.29 -1.55
N THR A 110 -5.94 -2.14 -1.93
CA THR A 110 -7.08 -2.28 -1.00
C THR A 110 -7.10 -3.66 -0.34
N THR A 111 -6.81 -4.71 -1.12
CA THR A 111 -6.78 -6.07 -0.59
C THR A 111 -5.60 -6.27 0.35
N THR A 112 -4.44 -5.74 0.01
CA THR A 112 -3.25 -5.77 0.88
C THR A 112 -3.49 -5.01 2.19
N PHE A 113 -4.16 -3.86 2.13
CA PHE A 113 -4.58 -3.09 3.31
C PHE A 113 -5.52 -3.89 4.22
N LEU A 114 -6.53 -4.55 3.65
CA LEU A 114 -7.47 -5.39 4.41
C LEU A 114 -6.75 -6.57 5.09
N LEU A 115 -5.82 -7.23 4.40
CA LEU A 115 -5.02 -8.30 5.00
C LEU A 115 -4.15 -7.81 6.14
N ALA A 116 -3.51 -6.66 5.99
CA ALA A 116 -2.71 -6.04 7.04
C ALA A 116 -3.55 -5.75 8.28
N THR A 117 -4.78 -5.24 8.08
CA THR A 117 -5.73 -4.99 9.18
C THR A 117 -6.13 -6.28 9.90
N ILE A 118 -6.41 -7.37 9.15
CA ILE A 118 -6.78 -8.67 9.74
C ILE A 118 -5.62 -9.26 10.56
N LEU A 119 -4.38 -9.07 10.11
CA LEU A 119 -3.18 -9.58 10.78
C LEU A 119 -2.66 -8.65 11.89
N ASP A 120 -3.25 -7.48 12.06
CA ASP A 120 -2.73 -6.43 12.94
C ASP A 120 -1.25 -6.17 12.68
N THR A 121 -0.95 -5.74 11.44
CA THR A 121 0.40 -5.48 10.94
C THR A 121 0.46 -4.16 10.19
N PRO A 122 1.66 -3.56 10.03
CA PRO A 122 1.83 -2.41 9.16
C PRO A 122 1.36 -2.71 7.73
N TYR A 123 0.71 -1.73 7.09
CA TYR A 123 0.31 -1.80 5.69
C TYR A 123 1.18 -0.89 4.83
N PRO A 124 1.46 -1.27 3.58
CA PRO A 124 2.24 -0.44 2.68
C PRO A 124 1.44 0.83 2.28
N PRO A 125 2.10 1.97 2.08
CA PRO A 125 1.42 3.18 1.65
C PRO A 125 0.87 3.05 0.22
N PRO A 126 -0.23 3.75 -0.12
CA PRO A 126 -0.85 3.65 -1.45
C PRO A 126 0.05 4.14 -2.59
N ASN A 127 1.03 4.98 -2.27
CA ASN A 127 2.00 5.54 -3.20
C ASN A 127 3.38 4.86 -3.14
N LEU A 128 3.49 3.67 -2.58
CA LEU A 128 4.76 2.96 -2.38
C LEU A 128 5.63 2.88 -3.64
N LEU A 129 5.00 2.61 -4.80
CA LEU A 129 5.71 2.50 -6.08
C LEU A 129 5.92 3.86 -6.78
N PHE A 130 5.30 4.93 -6.31
CA PHE A 130 5.42 6.27 -6.92
C PHE A 130 6.46 7.16 -6.23
N SER A 131 6.74 6.90 -4.97
CA SER A 131 7.80 7.57 -4.25
C SER A 131 9.13 6.89 -4.61
N GLY A 132 10.00 7.55 -5.35
CA GLY A 132 11.36 7.07 -5.60
C GLY A 132 12.22 6.92 -4.33
N GLU A 133 11.60 7.03 -3.15
CA GLU A 133 12.18 6.89 -1.81
C GLU A 133 11.80 5.53 -1.23
N MET A 134 12.38 4.46 -1.75
CA MET A 134 12.19 3.11 -1.21
C MET A 134 12.73 2.91 0.22
N ASN A 135 13.24 3.98 0.89
CA ASN A 135 13.97 3.84 2.15
C ASN A 135 13.70 4.92 3.20
N LYS A 136 12.56 5.61 3.22
CA LYS A 136 12.23 6.44 4.39
C LYS A 136 11.32 5.66 5.34
N PRO A 137 11.69 5.54 6.63
CA PRO A 137 10.83 4.94 7.64
C PRO A 137 9.54 5.75 7.76
N ASP A 138 8.40 5.08 7.67
CA ASP A 138 7.09 5.70 7.88
C ASP A 138 6.89 5.96 9.39
N SER A 139 7.14 7.19 9.82
CA SER A 139 6.97 7.67 11.19
C SER A 139 5.50 8.00 11.52
N ARG A 140 4.52 7.32 10.94
CA ARG A 140 3.09 7.56 11.17
C ARG A 140 2.52 6.78 12.36
N ARG A 141 3.22 6.77 13.49
CA ARG A 141 2.52 6.71 14.78
C ARG A 141 2.40 8.15 15.29
N PRO A 142 1.24 8.62 15.73
CA PRO A 142 1.16 9.89 16.42
C PRO A 142 2.10 9.80 17.62
N SER A 143 3.11 10.66 17.66
CA SER A 143 4.03 10.75 18.78
C SER A 143 3.20 11.04 20.03
N GLY A 144 3.46 10.34 21.13
CA GLY A 144 2.77 10.50 22.42
C GLY A 144 2.82 11.91 23.01
N GLU A 145 3.37 12.89 22.30
CA GLU A 145 3.34 14.32 22.61
C GLU A 145 2.02 15.00 22.25
N GLU A 146 1.29 14.51 21.23
CA GLU A 146 -0.04 15.03 20.91
C GLU A 146 -1.11 14.56 21.91
N GLU A 147 -0.99 13.35 22.43
CA GLU A 147 -1.88 12.85 23.48
C GLU A 147 -1.71 13.64 24.79
N LYS A 148 -0.48 13.95 25.19
CA LYS A 148 -0.21 14.77 26.38
C LYS A 148 -0.75 16.21 26.21
N ARG A 149 -0.70 16.78 25.04
CA ARG A 149 -1.20 18.12 24.76
C ARG A 149 -2.73 18.23 24.74
N LEU A 150 -3.42 17.12 24.45
CA LEU A 150 -4.88 17.01 24.51
C LEU A 150 -5.37 16.78 25.96
N GLU A 151 -4.61 16.06 26.78
CA GLU A 151 -4.91 15.89 28.21
C GLU A 151 -4.68 17.16 29.00
N GLU A 152 -3.61 17.91 28.75
CA GLU A 152 -3.32 19.17 29.39
C GLU A 152 -4.40 20.25 29.12
N LYS A 153 -4.94 20.29 27.90
CA LYS A 153 -6.07 21.17 27.57
C LYS A 153 -7.40 20.77 28.19
N ARG A 154 -7.55 19.52 28.61
CA ARG A 154 -8.78 19.02 29.25
C ARG A 154 -8.83 19.34 30.75
N THR A 155 -7.68 19.56 31.39
CA THR A 155 -7.57 19.87 32.81
C THR A 155 -7.73 21.37 33.12
N GLU A 156 -7.53 22.26 32.13
CA GLU A 156 -7.66 23.71 32.33
C GLU A 156 -9.10 24.25 32.25
N THR A 157 -10.10 23.46 31.90
CA THR A 157 -11.50 23.90 31.72
C THR A 157 -12.47 23.46 32.80
N VAL A 158 -12.01 23.08 34.01
CA VAL A 158 -12.91 22.81 35.14
C VAL A 158 -13.02 24.05 36.02
N PRO A 159 -14.16 24.75 36.05
CA PRO A 159 -14.33 25.90 36.93
C PRO A 159 -14.44 25.43 38.39
N ALA A 160 -13.69 26.08 39.27
CA ALA A 160 -13.65 25.82 40.71
C ALA A 160 -15.05 25.99 41.34
N LYS A 161 -15.50 24.97 42.06
CA LYS A 161 -16.71 25.05 42.90
C LYS A 161 -16.51 26.05 44.07
N PRO A 162 -17.50 26.90 44.33
CA PRO A 162 -17.44 27.83 45.47
C PRO A 162 -17.56 27.09 46.79
N LYS A 163 -16.74 27.49 47.78
CA LYS A 163 -16.77 26.99 49.17
C LYS A 163 -18.08 27.38 49.87
N PRO A 164 -18.70 26.52 50.67
CA PRO A 164 -19.85 26.92 51.49
C PRO A 164 -19.43 27.83 52.64
N GLN A 165 -20.08 28.97 52.74
CA GLN A 165 -19.96 29.87 53.91
C GLN A 165 -20.69 29.26 55.10
N ALA A 166 -19.99 29.14 56.20
CA ALA A 166 -20.57 28.79 57.51
C ALA A 166 -21.33 30.04 58.04
N LYS A 167 -22.61 29.88 58.33
CA LYS A 167 -23.40 30.82 59.14
C LYS A 167 -23.25 30.46 60.64
N ARG A 168 -22.91 31.47 61.38
CA ARG A 168 -23.15 31.56 62.83
C ARG A 168 -24.65 31.69 63.08
#